data_0e24a7c3285884b5e26366414fac41df
#
_entry.id   0e24a7c3285884b5e26366414fac41df
#
_cell.length_a   1.000
_cell.length_b   1.000
_cell.length_c   1.000
_cell.angle_alpha   90.00
_cell.angle_beta   90.00
_cell.angle_gamma   90.00
#
_symmetry.space_group_name_H-M   'P 1'
#
loop_
_entity.id
_entity.type
_entity.pdbx_description
1 polymer ?
#
loop_
_entity_poly.entity_id
_entity_poly.type
_entity_poly.pdbx_seq_one_letter_code
_entity_poly.pdbx_strand_id
1 'polypeptide(L)'
;MTHVVLLGDSIFDNGAYVGNGPDVIGQLRAILPGGWRATLNAFDGAGMSDIRGQIARLPLDASHLVVSIGGNDALAEAGVLGQQTSSIGEALDTLTAVRERFQQAYRAMLMQVLERRLISAICTIYEARFPDPDLRRRAAAALMLLNDCIMREAFANDVSLIDLRLICDTDSDFANPIEPSVHGGAKIARAVAEFAVGSPSQVRVIAR
;
A
#
# COMPACT_ATOMS: atom_id res chain seq x y z
N MET A 1 -9.54 19.63 -14.08
CA MET A 1 -10.30 18.44 -13.65
C MET A 1 -9.38 17.60 -12.79
N THR A 2 -9.88 17.03 -11.69
CA THR A 2 -9.05 16.16 -10.84
C THR A 2 -8.99 14.75 -11.42
N HIS A 3 -7.79 14.20 -11.49
CA HIS A 3 -7.55 12.85 -11.98
C HIS A 3 -6.64 12.09 -10.99
N VAL A 4 -7.20 11.11 -10.31
CA VAL A 4 -6.51 10.25 -9.35
C VAL A 4 -5.92 9.05 -10.08
N VAL A 5 -4.65 8.75 -9.85
CA VAL A 5 -4.01 7.55 -10.40
C VAL A 5 -3.55 6.64 -9.27
N LEU A 6 -3.97 5.39 -9.32
CA LEU A 6 -3.58 4.35 -8.37
C LEU A 6 -2.34 3.62 -8.92
N LEU A 7 -1.27 3.63 -8.14
CA LEU A 7 -0.01 2.93 -8.40
C LEU A 7 0.19 1.85 -7.33
N GLY A 8 0.78 0.73 -7.70
CA GLY A 8 1.09 -0.32 -6.74
C GLY A 8 0.76 -1.71 -7.24
N ASP A 9 0.22 -2.52 -6.36
CA ASP A 9 0.00 -3.95 -6.49
C ASP A 9 -1.50 -4.33 -6.45
N SER A 10 -1.77 -5.60 -6.10
CA SER A 10 -3.11 -6.19 -5.97
C SER A 10 -4.01 -5.52 -4.93
N ILE A 11 -3.47 -4.69 -4.04
CA ILE A 11 -4.31 -3.89 -3.13
C ILE A 11 -5.25 -2.99 -3.92
N PHE A 12 -4.81 -2.45 -5.04
CA PHE A 12 -5.62 -1.66 -5.94
C PHE A 12 -6.14 -2.46 -7.16
N ASP A 13 -5.33 -3.41 -7.66
CA ASP A 13 -5.71 -4.29 -8.77
C ASP A 13 -6.26 -5.63 -8.26
N ASN A 14 -7.35 -5.56 -7.51
CA ASN A 14 -7.96 -6.72 -6.86
C ASN A 14 -9.09 -7.40 -7.65
N GLY A 15 -9.27 -7.05 -8.91
CA GLY A 15 -10.38 -7.54 -9.74
C GLY A 15 -10.46 -9.07 -9.83
N ALA A 16 -9.32 -9.76 -9.83
CA ALA A 16 -9.25 -11.24 -9.85
C ALA A 16 -9.79 -11.89 -8.56
N TYR A 17 -9.85 -11.16 -7.45
CA TYR A 17 -10.18 -11.70 -6.11
C TYR A 17 -11.61 -11.40 -5.64
N VAL A 18 -12.34 -10.54 -6.33
CA VAL A 18 -13.68 -10.09 -5.92
C VAL A 18 -14.84 -10.74 -6.70
N GLY A 19 -14.52 -11.69 -7.57
CA GLY A 19 -15.52 -12.40 -8.39
C GLY A 19 -16.35 -11.45 -9.25
N ASN A 20 -17.67 -11.45 -9.07
CA ASN A 20 -18.57 -10.53 -9.78
C ASN A 20 -18.80 -9.19 -9.06
N GLY A 21 -18.14 -8.98 -7.91
CA GLY A 21 -18.23 -7.72 -7.16
C GLY A 21 -17.33 -6.64 -7.76
N PRO A 22 -17.55 -5.37 -7.38
CA PRO A 22 -16.71 -4.28 -7.84
C PRO A 22 -15.32 -4.33 -7.18
N ASP A 23 -14.28 -4.11 -7.99
CA ASP A 23 -12.92 -3.91 -7.56
C ASP A 23 -12.69 -2.52 -6.93
N VAL A 24 -11.51 -2.28 -6.36
CA VAL A 24 -11.17 -1.01 -5.72
C VAL A 24 -11.33 0.17 -6.67
N ILE A 25 -10.86 0.05 -7.92
CA ILE A 25 -10.93 1.17 -8.88
C ILE A 25 -12.37 1.45 -9.31
N GLY A 26 -13.20 0.43 -9.48
CA GLY A 26 -14.62 0.56 -9.79
C GLY A 26 -15.38 1.25 -8.67
N GLN A 27 -15.12 0.84 -7.42
CA GLN A 27 -15.70 1.47 -6.24
C GLN A 27 -15.25 2.92 -6.08
N LEU A 28 -13.96 3.23 -6.29
CA LEU A 28 -13.44 4.59 -6.25
C LEU A 28 -14.15 5.48 -7.29
N ARG A 29 -14.26 5.02 -8.54
CA ARG A 29 -14.97 5.76 -9.60
C ARG A 29 -16.42 6.07 -9.27
N ALA A 30 -17.09 5.15 -8.57
CA ALA A 30 -18.49 5.30 -8.18
C ALA A 30 -18.73 6.39 -7.11
N ILE A 31 -17.72 6.68 -6.26
CA ILE A 31 -17.87 7.61 -5.14
C ILE A 31 -17.16 8.96 -5.34
N LEU A 32 -16.32 9.10 -6.36
CA LEU A 32 -15.68 10.37 -6.67
C LEU A 32 -16.70 11.41 -7.15
N PRO A 33 -16.49 12.72 -6.86
CA PRO A 33 -17.36 13.80 -7.33
C PRO A 33 -17.49 13.83 -8.85
N GLY A 34 -18.61 14.33 -9.35
CA GLY A 34 -18.84 14.46 -10.79
C GLY A 34 -17.73 15.25 -11.50
N GLY A 35 -17.28 14.75 -12.64
CA GLY A 35 -16.17 15.32 -13.42
C GLY A 35 -14.77 14.92 -12.97
N TRP A 36 -14.65 14.16 -11.86
CA TRP A 36 -13.38 13.56 -11.45
C TRP A 36 -13.15 12.23 -12.17
N ARG A 37 -11.89 11.86 -12.32
CA ARG A 37 -11.50 10.59 -12.94
C ARG A 37 -10.56 9.79 -12.05
N ALA A 38 -10.58 8.47 -12.20
CA ALA A 38 -9.61 7.58 -11.58
C ALA A 38 -9.08 6.57 -12.59
N THR A 39 -7.77 6.39 -12.62
CA THR A 39 -7.05 5.42 -13.47
C THR A 39 -6.28 4.45 -12.59
N LEU A 40 -6.32 3.17 -12.95
CA LEU A 40 -5.53 2.11 -12.35
C LEU A 40 -4.29 1.87 -13.20
N ASN A 41 -3.11 2.17 -12.67
CA ASN A 41 -1.82 1.79 -13.24
C ASN A 41 -1.13 0.68 -12.43
N ALA A 42 -1.64 0.41 -11.21
CA ALA A 42 -1.25 -0.74 -10.41
C ALA A 42 -1.56 -2.05 -11.15
N PHE A 43 -0.82 -3.10 -10.84
CA PHE A 43 -1.11 -4.44 -11.33
C PHE A 43 -0.77 -5.50 -10.28
N ASP A 44 -1.52 -6.60 -10.31
CA ASP A 44 -1.33 -7.73 -9.39
C ASP A 44 0.10 -8.29 -9.45
N GLY A 45 0.68 -8.57 -8.29
CA GLY A 45 2.04 -9.08 -8.14
C GLY A 45 3.17 -8.06 -8.26
N ALA A 46 2.87 -6.77 -8.47
CA ALA A 46 3.90 -5.73 -8.58
C ALA A 46 4.72 -5.57 -7.30
N GLY A 47 6.01 -5.32 -7.44
CA GLY A 47 6.92 -4.89 -6.38
C GLY A 47 7.36 -3.43 -6.54
N MET A 48 8.18 -2.93 -5.60
CA MET A 48 8.68 -1.54 -5.63
C MET A 48 9.41 -1.19 -6.93
N SER A 49 10.10 -2.15 -7.55
CA SER A 49 10.82 -1.96 -8.82
C SER A 49 9.90 -1.64 -10.01
N ASP A 50 8.62 -2.03 -9.94
CA ASP A 50 7.65 -1.86 -11.03
C ASP A 50 7.04 -0.46 -11.08
N ILE A 51 7.12 0.30 -9.98
CA ILE A 51 6.55 1.65 -9.87
C ILE A 51 7.08 2.57 -10.96
N ARG A 52 8.36 2.45 -11.34
CA ARG A 52 8.93 3.23 -12.45
C ARG A 52 8.16 3.03 -13.76
N GLY A 53 7.81 1.79 -14.07
CA GLY A 53 7.02 1.46 -15.27
C GLY A 53 5.58 1.96 -15.18
N GLN A 54 4.99 1.96 -13.98
CA GLN A 54 3.66 2.49 -13.74
C GLN A 54 3.63 4.03 -13.89
N ILE A 55 4.64 4.72 -13.37
CA ILE A 55 4.83 6.17 -13.53
C ILE A 55 4.97 6.56 -15.00
N ALA A 56 5.66 5.76 -15.81
CA ALA A 56 5.84 6.04 -17.24
C ALA A 56 4.51 6.03 -18.03
N ARG A 57 3.46 5.41 -17.48
CA ARG A 57 2.12 5.34 -18.08
C ARG A 57 1.11 6.34 -17.48
N LEU A 58 1.59 7.33 -16.70
CA LEU A 58 0.71 8.34 -16.13
C LEU A 58 -0.02 9.14 -17.22
N PRO A 59 -1.35 9.33 -17.09
CA PRO A 59 -2.07 10.27 -17.92
C PRO A 59 -1.49 11.69 -17.80
N LEU A 60 -1.47 12.44 -18.90
CA LEU A 60 -0.92 13.80 -18.94
C LEU A 60 -1.65 14.77 -17.98
N ASP A 61 -2.90 14.48 -17.69
CA ASP A 61 -3.75 15.27 -16.79
C ASP A 61 -3.88 14.67 -15.39
N ALA A 62 -3.01 13.71 -15.03
CA ALA A 62 -2.94 13.22 -13.67
C ALA A 62 -2.65 14.37 -12.70
N SER A 63 -3.39 14.42 -11.59
CA SER A 63 -3.24 15.46 -10.55
C SER A 63 -2.94 14.88 -9.17
N HIS A 64 -3.37 13.65 -8.92
CA HIS A 64 -3.16 12.95 -7.65
C HIS A 64 -2.59 11.56 -7.89
N LEU A 65 -1.65 11.15 -7.04
CA LEU A 65 -1.11 9.79 -7.00
C LEU A 65 -1.42 9.16 -5.65
N VAL A 66 -1.88 7.93 -5.66
CA VAL A 66 -1.95 7.11 -4.44
C VAL A 66 -1.18 5.83 -4.69
N VAL A 67 -0.23 5.52 -3.79
CA VAL A 67 0.68 4.38 -3.94
C VAL A 67 0.45 3.38 -2.82
N SER A 68 0.13 2.15 -3.17
CA SER A 68 0.09 1.00 -2.25
C SER A 68 1.04 -0.06 -2.78
N ILE A 69 2.21 -0.19 -2.15
CA ILE A 69 3.28 -1.08 -2.62
C ILE A 69 4.16 -1.54 -1.46
N GLY A 70 4.83 -2.65 -1.62
CA GLY A 70 5.77 -3.21 -0.67
C GLY A 70 5.27 -4.49 0.00
N GLY A 71 4.00 -4.85 -0.18
CA GLY A 71 3.45 -6.11 0.30
C GLY A 71 4.16 -7.32 -0.30
N ASN A 72 4.33 -7.34 -1.62
CA ASN A 72 5.04 -8.42 -2.33
C ASN A 72 6.53 -8.44 -1.98
N ASP A 73 7.17 -7.28 -1.80
CA ASP A 73 8.56 -7.19 -1.33
C ASP A 73 8.71 -7.78 0.08
N ALA A 74 7.76 -7.51 0.98
CA ALA A 74 7.72 -8.09 2.32
C ALA A 74 7.50 -9.61 2.28
N LEU A 75 6.60 -10.09 1.43
CA LEU A 75 6.36 -11.53 1.22
C LEU A 75 7.59 -12.27 0.69
N ALA A 76 8.35 -11.65 -0.20
CA ALA A 76 9.61 -12.21 -0.73
C ALA A 76 10.65 -12.43 0.38
N GLU A 77 10.65 -11.62 1.42
CA GLU A 77 11.54 -11.75 2.59
C GLU A 77 10.96 -12.67 3.69
N ALA A 78 9.71 -13.13 3.59
CA ALA A 78 9.02 -13.87 4.66
C ALA A 78 9.74 -15.18 5.07
N GLY A 79 10.61 -15.73 4.22
CA GLY A 79 11.43 -16.90 4.53
C GLY A 79 12.30 -16.74 5.79
N VAL A 80 12.65 -15.52 6.17
CA VAL A 80 13.44 -15.27 7.40
C VAL A 80 12.69 -15.67 8.68
N LEU A 81 11.35 -15.65 8.65
CA LEU A 81 10.51 -15.99 9.82
C LEU A 81 10.59 -17.47 10.22
N GLY A 82 11.08 -18.34 9.33
CA GLY A 82 11.30 -19.75 9.57
C GLY A 82 12.77 -20.11 9.92
N GLN A 83 13.67 -19.15 9.90
CA GLN A 83 15.09 -19.42 10.22
C GLN A 83 15.30 -19.71 11.70
N GLN A 84 16.22 -20.64 11.98
CA GLN A 84 16.68 -20.88 13.34
C GLN A 84 17.76 -19.87 13.70
N THR A 85 17.68 -19.31 14.90
CA THR A 85 18.66 -18.37 15.44
C THR A 85 19.12 -18.83 16.82
N SER A 86 20.37 -18.56 17.16
CA SER A 86 20.97 -18.95 18.45
C SER A 86 20.60 -17.98 19.58
N SER A 87 20.15 -16.77 19.23
CA SER A 87 19.81 -15.73 20.21
C SER A 87 18.77 -14.76 19.66
N ILE A 88 18.11 -14.02 20.55
CA ILE A 88 17.23 -12.90 20.17
C ILE A 88 18.03 -11.82 19.44
N GLY A 89 19.28 -11.57 19.81
CA GLY A 89 20.16 -10.62 19.13
C GLY A 89 20.34 -10.97 17.66
N GLU A 90 20.68 -12.22 17.36
CA GLU A 90 20.85 -12.71 15.98
C GLU A 90 19.54 -12.60 15.17
N ALA A 91 18.39 -12.89 15.79
CA ALA A 91 17.10 -12.70 15.15
C ALA A 91 16.84 -11.22 14.82
N LEU A 92 17.16 -10.31 15.74
CA LEU A 92 17.03 -8.86 15.50
C LEU A 92 18.00 -8.36 14.44
N ASP A 93 19.23 -8.86 14.38
CA ASP A 93 20.19 -8.51 13.32
C ASP A 93 19.67 -8.93 11.95
N THR A 94 19.08 -10.12 11.84
CA THR A 94 18.45 -10.62 10.60
C THR A 94 17.31 -9.72 10.18
N LEU A 95 16.40 -9.37 11.08
CA LEU A 95 15.27 -8.48 10.80
C LEU A 95 15.72 -7.05 10.47
N THR A 96 16.80 -6.58 11.11
CA THR A 96 17.40 -5.28 10.82
C THR A 96 17.92 -5.23 9.38
N ALA A 97 18.60 -6.28 8.92
CA ALA A 97 19.09 -6.35 7.56
C ALA A 97 17.94 -6.34 6.52
N VAL A 98 16.82 -7.04 6.80
CA VAL A 98 15.61 -6.98 5.96
C VAL A 98 15.05 -5.55 5.92
N ARG A 99 14.89 -4.93 7.10
CA ARG A 99 14.39 -3.56 7.24
C ARG A 99 15.24 -2.55 6.45
N GLU A 100 16.57 -2.66 6.53
CA GLU A 100 17.48 -1.73 5.84
C GLU A 100 17.37 -1.85 4.31
N ARG A 101 17.32 -3.08 3.77
CA ARG A 101 17.09 -3.31 2.33
C ARG A 101 15.74 -2.74 1.89
N PHE A 102 14.68 -3.04 2.65
CA PHE A 102 13.35 -2.52 2.37
C PHE A 102 13.32 -0.98 2.39
N GLN A 103 13.89 -0.35 3.42
CA GLN A 103 13.93 1.10 3.54
C GLN A 103 14.66 1.76 2.38
N GLN A 104 15.80 1.20 1.97
CA GLN A 104 16.57 1.72 0.82
C GLN A 104 15.76 1.63 -0.47
N ALA A 105 15.12 0.49 -0.73
CA ALA A 105 14.29 0.28 -1.92
C ALA A 105 13.05 1.18 -1.90
N TYR A 106 12.37 1.29 -0.76
CA TYR A 106 11.19 2.11 -0.60
C TYR A 106 11.49 3.61 -0.80
N ARG A 107 12.57 4.09 -0.21
CA ARG A 107 13.04 5.48 -0.42
C ARG A 107 13.33 5.75 -1.90
N ALA A 108 14.06 4.86 -2.57
CA ALA A 108 14.39 5.03 -3.99
C ALA A 108 13.12 5.05 -4.87
N MET A 109 12.15 4.21 -4.57
CA MET A 109 10.84 4.19 -5.22
C MET A 109 10.06 5.49 -4.97
N LEU A 110 9.96 5.92 -3.70
CA LEU A 110 9.20 7.12 -3.33
C LEU A 110 9.77 8.37 -4.00
N MET A 111 11.09 8.52 -4.09
CA MET A 111 11.71 9.64 -4.79
C MET A 111 11.24 9.73 -6.25
N GLN A 112 11.11 8.61 -6.96
CA GLN A 112 10.61 8.59 -8.34
C GLN A 112 9.14 9.06 -8.44
N VAL A 113 8.32 8.72 -7.44
CA VAL A 113 6.93 9.22 -7.35
C VAL A 113 6.91 10.73 -7.15
N LEU A 114 7.72 11.23 -6.22
CA LEU A 114 7.76 12.66 -5.84
C LEU A 114 8.36 13.57 -6.92
N GLU A 115 9.25 13.04 -7.77
CA GLU A 115 9.76 13.75 -8.96
C GLU A 115 8.63 14.21 -9.89
N ARG A 116 7.47 13.56 -9.85
CA ARG A 116 6.30 13.93 -10.64
C ARG A 116 5.61 15.20 -10.15
N ARG A 117 5.90 15.63 -8.91
CA ARG A 117 5.34 16.85 -8.28
C ARG A 117 3.82 16.91 -8.27
N LEU A 118 3.18 15.76 -8.17
CA LEU A 118 1.72 15.62 -8.03
C LEU A 118 1.35 15.48 -6.54
N ILE A 119 0.11 15.80 -6.21
CA ILE A 119 -0.42 15.60 -4.86
C ILE A 119 -0.41 14.10 -4.59
N SER A 120 0.35 13.65 -3.59
CA SER A 120 0.62 12.22 -3.40
C SER A 120 0.27 11.74 -2.00
N ALA A 121 -0.22 10.51 -1.92
CA ALA A 121 -0.33 9.74 -0.69
C ALA A 121 0.29 8.36 -0.88
N ILE A 122 0.81 7.80 0.21
CA ILE A 122 1.29 6.43 0.28
C ILE A 122 0.49 5.64 1.30
N CYS A 123 0.37 4.33 1.09
CA CYS A 123 -0.32 3.43 2.00
C CYS A 123 0.67 2.66 2.88
N THR A 124 0.27 2.35 4.12
CA THR A 124 0.92 1.30 4.90
C THR A 124 0.50 -0.07 4.37
N ILE A 125 1.24 -1.12 4.74
CA ILE A 125 0.87 -2.50 4.47
C ILE A 125 0.03 -3.01 5.65
N TYR A 126 -1.18 -3.52 5.40
CA TYR A 126 -2.03 -4.13 6.43
C TYR A 126 -1.54 -5.52 6.85
N GLU A 127 -2.02 -6.01 7.98
CA GLU A 127 -1.67 -7.33 8.49
C GLU A 127 -2.36 -8.43 7.70
N ALA A 128 -1.57 -9.36 7.15
CA ALA A 128 -2.09 -10.53 6.46
C ALA A 128 -2.92 -11.44 7.40
N ARG A 129 -3.96 -12.06 6.85
CA ARG A 129 -4.87 -12.98 7.54
C ARG A 129 -4.47 -14.45 7.33
N PHE A 130 -3.18 -14.77 7.53
CA PHE A 130 -2.71 -16.14 7.38
C PHE A 130 -3.50 -17.09 8.29
N PRO A 131 -3.89 -18.31 7.77
CA PRO A 131 -4.62 -19.30 8.55
C PRO A 131 -3.84 -19.82 9.77
N ASP A 132 -2.51 -19.95 9.67
CA ASP A 132 -1.64 -20.32 10.77
C ASP A 132 -1.50 -19.14 11.74
N PRO A 133 -1.99 -19.27 13.01
CA PRO A 133 -1.96 -18.19 13.98
C PRO A 133 -0.54 -17.77 14.38
N ASP A 134 0.41 -18.71 14.37
CA ASP A 134 1.79 -18.45 14.73
C ASP A 134 2.51 -17.68 13.63
N LEU A 135 2.30 -18.08 12.38
CA LEU A 135 2.79 -17.33 11.23
C LEU A 135 2.17 -15.93 11.19
N ARG A 136 0.86 -15.81 11.36
CA ARG A 136 0.14 -14.54 11.39
C ARG A 136 0.74 -13.58 12.42
N ARG A 137 0.95 -14.05 13.66
CA ARG A 137 1.53 -13.25 14.74
C ARG A 137 2.97 -12.82 14.44
N ARG A 138 3.81 -13.73 13.91
CA ARG A 138 5.20 -13.43 13.55
C ARG A 138 5.26 -12.44 12.38
N ALA A 139 4.45 -12.64 11.35
CA ALA A 139 4.38 -11.76 10.19
C ALA A 139 3.93 -10.35 10.60
N ALA A 140 2.91 -10.22 11.46
CA ALA A 140 2.46 -8.93 11.98
C ALA A 140 3.58 -8.20 12.74
N ALA A 141 4.33 -8.91 13.59
CA ALA A 141 5.46 -8.34 14.33
C ALA A 141 6.58 -7.87 13.40
N ALA A 142 6.95 -8.66 12.40
CA ALA A 142 7.98 -8.27 11.42
C ALA A 142 7.52 -7.10 10.54
N LEU A 143 6.24 -7.09 10.14
CA LEU A 143 5.67 -6.04 9.31
C LEU A 143 5.68 -4.66 9.99
N MET A 144 5.65 -4.60 11.34
CA MET A 144 5.78 -3.32 12.05
C MET A 144 7.08 -2.60 11.70
N LEU A 145 8.19 -3.32 11.48
CA LEU A 145 9.48 -2.74 11.10
C LEU A 145 9.43 -2.12 9.69
N LEU A 146 8.74 -2.77 8.77
CA LEU A 146 8.60 -2.30 7.38
C LEU A 146 7.63 -1.11 7.31
N ASN A 147 6.52 -1.17 8.05
CA ASN A 147 5.60 -0.04 8.15
C ASN A 147 6.23 1.19 8.82
N ASP A 148 7.13 1.01 9.80
CA ASP A 148 7.92 2.13 10.35
C ASP A 148 8.76 2.80 9.26
N CYS A 149 9.37 2.04 8.34
CA CYS A 149 10.08 2.62 7.19
C CYS A 149 9.15 3.45 6.32
N ILE A 150 7.96 2.91 5.95
CA ILE A 150 6.96 3.62 5.14
C ILE A 150 6.56 4.95 5.81
N MET A 151 6.21 4.89 7.11
CA MET A 151 5.78 6.09 7.86
C MET A 151 6.90 7.12 7.95
N ARG A 152 8.15 6.71 8.21
CA ARG A 152 9.30 7.62 8.24
C ARG A 152 9.52 8.32 6.91
N GLU A 153 9.43 7.58 5.80
CA GLU A 153 9.58 8.17 4.47
C GLU A 153 8.39 9.11 4.14
N ALA A 154 7.16 8.78 4.56
CA ALA A 154 6.02 9.68 4.43
C ALA A 154 6.26 11.02 5.13
N PHE A 155 6.61 10.97 6.41
CA PHE A 155 6.76 12.16 7.25
C PHE A 155 7.99 12.99 6.87
N ALA A 156 9.11 12.33 6.51
CA ALA A 156 10.33 13.02 6.10
C ALA A 156 10.18 13.79 4.77
N ASN A 157 9.18 13.43 3.96
CA ASN A 157 8.94 14.04 2.64
C ASN A 157 7.59 14.78 2.56
N ASP A 158 6.93 15.03 3.69
CA ASP A 158 5.63 15.71 3.77
C ASP A 158 4.55 15.07 2.86
N VAL A 159 4.53 13.72 2.79
CA VAL A 159 3.56 12.94 2.01
C VAL A 159 2.42 12.47 2.91
N SER A 160 1.19 12.57 2.43
CA SER A 160 0.03 12.03 3.14
C SER A 160 0.09 10.51 3.27
N LEU A 161 -0.40 9.99 4.40
CA LEU A 161 -0.39 8.57 4.71
C LEU A 161 -1.83 8.04 4.81
N ILE A 162 -2.10 6.94 4.11
CA ILE A 162 -3.33 6.14 4.27
C ILE A 162 -2.96 4.90 5.07
N ASP A 163 -3.40 4.83 6.33
CA ASP A 163 -3.04 3.73 7.20
C ASP A 163 -3.98 2.53 7.02
N LEU A 164 -3.65 1.64 6.09
CA LEU A 164 -4.45 0.47 5.78
C LEU A 164 -4.58 -0.52 6.94
N ARG A 165 -3.68 -0.49 7.93
CA ARG A 165 -3.75 -1.35 9.13
C ARG A 165 -4.99 -1.05 9.97
N LEU A 166 -5.45 0.21 9.95
CA LEU A 166 -6.62 0.69 10.68
C LEU A 166 -7.89 0.70 9.82
N ILE A 167 -7.73 0.65 8.51
CA ILE A 167 -8.82 0.62 7.54
C ILE A 167 -9.28 -0.81 7.28
N CYS A 168 -8.35 -1.73 7.04
CA CYS A 168 -8.61 -3.15 6.80
C CYS A 168 -8.27 -3.97 8.05
N ASP A 169 -9.12 -3.92 9.06
CA ASP A 169 -8.88 -4.46 10.40
C ASP A 169 -9.71 -5.68 10.77
N THR A 170 -10.71 -6.05 9.96
CA THR A 170 -11.57 -7.22 10.17
C THR A 170 -11.34 -8.31 9.12
N ASP A 171 -11.66 -9.57 9.46
CA ASP A 171 -11.47 -10.70 8.52
C ASP A 171 -12.35 -10.57 7.27
N SER A 172 -13.51 -9.89 7.36
CA SER A 172 -14.39 -9.62 6.22
C SER A 172 -13.78 -8.68 5.18
N ASP A 173 -12.73 -7.95 5.53
CA ASP A 173 -12.02 -7.05 4.61
C ASP A 173 -11.16 -7.82 3.60
N PHE A 174 -10.98 -9.12 3.79
CA PHE A 174 -10.07 -9.94 3.01
C PHE A 174 -10.81 -11.00 2.19
N ALA A 175 -10.46 -11.15 0.91
CA ALA A 175 -10.95 -12.20 0.03
C ALA A 175 -10.16 -13.52 0.23
N ASN A 176 -8.89 -13.38 0.58
CA ASN A 176 -7.95 -14.45 0.91
C ASN A 176 -6.95 -13.88 1.94
N PRO A 177 -5.91 -14.61 2.38
CA PRO A 177 -5.01 -14.10 3.44
C PRO A 177 -4.37 -12.74 3.20
N ILE A 178 -4.23 -12.29 1.96
CA ILE A 178 -3.46 -11.08 1.61
C ILE A 178 -4.19 -10.11 0.69
N GLU A 179 -5.35 -10.48 0.11
CA GLU A 179 -6.03 -9.66 -0.87
C GLU A 179 -7.32 -9.03 -0.32
N PRO A 180 -7.64 -7.78 -0.66
CA PRO A 180 -8.86 -7.16 -0.18
C PRO A 180 -10.10 -7.75 -0.84
N SER A 181 -11.12 -8.00 -0.03
CA SER A 181 -12.47 -8.36 -0.48
C SER A 181 -13.18 -7.14 -1.10
N VAL A 182 -14.42 -7.35 -1.61
CA VAL A 182 -15.31 -6.24 -1.98
C VAL A 182 -15.49 -5.26 -0.82
N HIS A 183 -15.62 -5.77 0.41
CA HIS A 183 -15.82 -4.94 1.61
C HIS A 183 -14.57 -4.14 1.97
N GLY A 184 -13.40 -4.79 2.01
CA GLY A 184 -12.11 -4.11 2.22
C GLY A 184 -11.82 -3.10 1.11
N GLY A 185 -12.07 -3.48 -0.14
CA GLY A 185 -11.95 -2.59 -1.29
C GLY A 185 -12.79 -1.32 -1.18
N ALA A 186 -14.02 -1.43 -0.62
CA ALA A 186 -14.88 -0.27 -0.37
C ALA A 186 -14.30 0.68 0.69
N LYS A 187 -13.66 0.14 1.72
CA LYS A 187 -12.99 0.95 2.75
C LYS A 187 -11.76 1.66 2.15
N ILE A 188 -10.94 0.94 1.37
CA ILE A 188 -9.77 1.49 0.67
C ILE A 188 -10.20 2.60 -0.29
N ALA A 189 -11.20 2.36 -1.14
CA ALA A 189 -11.71 3.35 -2.08
C ALA A 189 -12.19 4.63 -1.39
N ARG A 190 -12.87 4.52 -0.23
CA ARG A 190 -13.28 5.67 0.59
C ARG A 190 -12.10 6.46 1.11
N ALA A 191 -11.08 5.80 1.65
CA ALA A 191 -9.88 6.47 2.15
C ALA A 191 -9.13 7.22 1.03
N VAL A 192 -9.03 6.62 -0.16
CA VAL A 192 -8.47 7.27 -1.34
C VAL A 192 -9.30 8.48 -1.76
N ALA A 193 -10.63 8.37 -1.79
CA ALA A 193 -11.52 9.49 -2.12
C ALA A 193 -11.42 10.62 -1.10
N GLU A 194 -11.36 10.30 0.21
CA GLU A 194 -11.16 11.27 1.30
C GLU A 194 -9.84 12.03 1.14
N PHE A 195 -8.76 11.31 0.83
CA PHE A 195 -7.47 11.96 0.53
C PHE A 195 -7.62 12.91 -0.65
N ALA A 196 -8.18 12.45 -1.78
CA ALA A 196 -8.23 13.21 -3.03
C ALA A 196 -9.12 14.46 -2.91
N VAL A 197 -10.26 14.37 -2.22
CA VAL A 197 -11.21 15.49 -2.03
C VAL A 197 -10.72 16.50 -0.99
N GLY A 198 -9.80 16.11 -0.13
CA GLY A 198 -9.30 16.98 0.93
C GLY A 198 -8.43 18.13 0.47
N SER A 199 -8.06 19.00 1.40
CA SER A 199 -7.19 20.13 1.11
C SER A 199 -5.78 19.68 0.70
N PRO A 200 -5.28 20.06 -0.48
CA PRO A 200 -3.94 19.67 -0.94
C PRO A 200 -2.79 20.29 -0.14
N SER A 201 -3.09 21.31 0.67
CA SER A 201 -2.08 22.04 1.47
C SER A 201 -1.78 21.39 2.82
N GLN A 202 -2.43 20.29 3.18
CA GLN A 202 -2.24 19.62 4.45
C GLN A 202 -1.78 18.17 4.24
N VAL A 203 -0.64 17.85 4.81
CA VAL A 203 -0.24 16.44 5.01
C VAL A 203 -1.20 15.80 6.01
N ARG A 204 -1.79 14.67 5.64
CA ARG A 204 -2.82 14.00 6.44
C ARG A 204 -2.51 12.53 6.66
N VAL A 205 -2.92 12.04 7.82
CA VAL A 205 -3.00 10.60 8.08
C VAL A 205 -4.49 10.22 8.03
N ILE A 206 -4.83 9.28 7.17
CA ILE A 206 -6.18 8.76 6.97
C ILE A 206 -6.21 7.33 7.49
N ALA A 207 -7.02 7.09 8.51
CA ALA A 207 -6.97 5.87 9.30
C ALA A 207 -8.34 5.22 9.58
N ARG A 208 -9.44 5.85 9.15
CA ARG A 208 -10.82 5.32 9.34
C ARG A 208 -11.75 5.81 8.24
#